data_73968cedb880ffafc091a891e3f8eefe
#
_entry.id   73968cedb880ffafc091a891e3f8eefe
#
_cell.length_a   1.000
_cell.length_b   1.000
_cell.length_c   1.000
_cell.angle_alpha   90.00
_cell.angle_beta   90.00
_cell.angle_gamma   90.00
#
_symmetry.space_group_name_H-M   'P 1'
#
loop_
_entity.id
_entity.type
_entity.pdbx_description
1 polymer ?
#
loop_
_entity_poly.entity_id
_entity_poly.type
_entity_poly.pdbx_seq_one_letter_code
_entity_poly.pdbx_strand_id
1 'polypeptide(L)'
;MENKRHVGVMVKCGDKILLCKRNSQGSNPGMWSIPGGKMEDNGETPQEGAKREFLEETDVNINDKELQFIGLIPRHTRDGKKVKGLMYVYLLEVEEPIIPDLVNAIDGEEHTDFGYFTLDEIKPETSGDYFHRLAEIILT
;
A
#
# COMPACT_ATOMS: atom_id res chain seq x y z
N MET A 1 -9.90 -18.18 -13.76
CA MET A 1 -9.18 -16.93 -13.50
C MET A 1 -8.56 -16.97 -12.13
N GLU A 2 -7.28 -16.71 -12.06
CA GLU A 2 -6.60 -16.71 -10.78
C GLU A 2 -6.79 -15.40 -10.06
N ASN A 3 -7.05 -15.49 -8.75
CA ASN A 3 -7.03 -14.33 -7.88
C ASN A 3 -5.57 -14.05 -7.52
N LYS A 4 -5.03 -12.96 -8.06
CA LYS A 4 -3.67 -12.55 -7.75
C LYS A 4 -3.59 -12.06 -6.32
N ARG A 5 -2.55 -12.50 -5.60
CA ARG A 5 -2.26 -11.99 -4.27
C ARG A 5 -1.47 -10.70 -4.39
N HIS A 6 -1.84 -9.72 -3.60
CA HIS A 6 -1.15 -8.45 -3.51
C HIS A 6 -0.61 -8.25 -2.12
N VAL A 7 0.39 -7.42 -2.01
CA VAL A 7 0.99 -7.04 -0.73
C VAL A 7 1.08 -5.53 -0.66
N GLY A 8 1.03 -4.99 0.54
CA GLY A 8 1.18 -3.56 0.75
C GLY A 8 1.81 -3.29 2.09
N VAL A 9 2.48 -2.14 2.20
CA VAL A 9 3.11 -1.70 3.44
C VAL A 9 2.44 -0.42 3.92
N MET A 10 1.87 -0.49 5.11
CA MET A 10 1.29 0.66 5.79
C MET A 10 2.37 1.26 6.69
N VAL A 11 2.96 2.37 6.28
CA VAL A 11 3.97 3.06 7.07
C VAL A 11 3.27 4.03 8.01
N LYS A 12 3.38 3.77 9.30
CA LYS A 12 2.80 4.63 10.34
C LYS A 12 3.90 5.47 10.96
N CYS A 13 3.71 6.79 10.92
CA CYS A 13 4.60 7.75 11.57
C CYS A 13 3.73 8.63 12.48
N GLY A 14 3.79 8.38 13.79
CA GLY A 14 2.89 9.04 14.73
C GLY A 14 1.43 8.67 14.47
N ASP A 15 0.61 9.68 14.23
CA ASP A 15 -0.83 9.51 13.93
C ASP A 15 -1.14 9.54 12.44
N LYS A 16 -0.13 9.38 11.59
CA LYS A 16 -0.28 9.49 10.13
C LYS A 16 0.21 8.24 9.42
N ILE A 17 -0.34 8.01 8.24
CA ILE A 17 0.00 6.90 7.36
C ILE A 17 0.46 7.44 6.01
N LEU A 18 1.50 6.82 5.46
CA LEU A 18 1.98 7.15 4.11
C LEU A 18 1.01 6.62 3.06
N LEU A 19 0.55 7.51 2.21
CA LEU A 19 -0.24 7.16 1.03
C LEU A 19 0.41 7.73 -0.21
N CYS A 20 0.28 7.00 -1.32
CA CYS A 20 0.76 7.42 -2.62
C CYS A 20 -0.44 7.56 -3.56
N LYS A 21 -0.46 8.62 -4.35
CA LYS A 21 -1.53 8.87 -5.31
C LYS A 21 -1.19 8.16 -6.63
N ARG A 22 -2.10 7.34 -7.09
CA ARG A 22 -1.91 6.59 -8.34
C ARG A 22 -2.05 7.54 -9.53
N ASN A 23 -1.22 7.31 -10.55
CA ASN A 23 -1.28 8.16 -11.73
C ASN A 23 -2.55 7.88 -12.55
N SER A 24 -2.88 8.76 -13.49
CA SER A 24 -4.12 8.68 -14.26
C SER A 24 -4.10 7.59 -15.33
N GLN A 25 -2.95 6.98 -15.58
CA GLN A 25 -2.77 5.97 -16.63
C GLN A 25 -2.88 4.53 -16.11
N GLY A 26 -2.75 4.32 -14.82
CA GLY A 26 -2.73 2.98 -14.22
C GLY A 26 -4.09 2.52 -13.73
N SER A 27 -4.07 1.43 -12.95
CA SER A 27 -5.25 0.93 -12.25
C SER A 27 -5.70 1.94 -11.19
N ASN A 28 -7.02 2.15 -11.07
CA ASN A 28 -7.59 3.03 -10.06
C ASN A 28 -6.95 4.42 -10.07
N PRO A 29 -6.98 5.14 -11.21
CA PRO A 29 -6.30 6.44 -11.33
C PRO A 29 -6.84 7.44 -10.31
N GLY A 30 -5.93 8.22 -9.73
CA GLY A 30 -6.29 9.24 -8.75
C GLY A 30 -6.59 8.73 -7.35
N MET A 31 -6.60 7.41 -7.16
CA MET A 31 -6.80 6.83 -5.83
C MET A 31 -5.53 6.95 -4.98
N TRP A 32 -5.73 7.14 -3.69
CA TRP A 32 -4.63 7.15 -2.72
C TRP A 32 -4.54 5.78 -2.06
N SER A 33 -3.36 5.19 -2.05
CA SER A 33 -3.16 3.85 -1.52
C SER A 33 -1.79 3.71 -0.87
N ILE A 34 -1.65 2.66 -0.05
CA ILE A 34 -0.34 2.31 0.49
C ILE A 34 0.54 1.75 -0.64
N PRO A 35 1.87 1.91 -0.54
CA PRO A 35 2.78 1.27 -1.50
C PRO A 35 2.63 -0.23 -1.48
N GLY A 36 2.60 -0.86 -2.65
CA GLY A 36 2.44 -2.30 -2.77
C GLY A 36 2.21 -2.73 -4.20
N GLY A 37 2.00 -4.01 -4.41
CA GLY A 37 1.76 -4.56 -5.73
C GLY A 37 1.55 -6.07 -5.70
N LYS A 38 1.65 -6.70 -6.86
CA LYS A 38 1.43 -8.13 -7.02
C LYS A 38 2.59 -8.95 -6.47
N MET A 39 2.27 -10.05 -5.80
CA MET A 39 3.29 -11.04 -5.44
C MET A 39 3.77 -11.77 -6.68
N GLU A 40 5.02 -12.19 -6.65
CA GLU A 40 5.60 -13.00 -7.72
C GLU A 40 5.48 -14.49 -7.41
N ASP A 41 5.37 -15.31 -8.47
CA ASP A 41 5.20 -16.76 -8.36
C ASP A 41 6.57 -17.47 -8.36
N ASN A 42 7.50 -17.00 -7.53
CA ASN A 42 8.87 -17.54 -7.48
C ASN A 42 9.25 -18.10 -6.11
N GLY A 43 8.23 -18.41 -5.29
CA GLY A 43 8.45 -18.86 -3.92
C GLY A 43 8.58 -17.74 -2.91
N GLU A 44 8.34 -16.52 -3.35
CA GLU A 44 8.38 -15.33 -2.50
C GLU A 44 7.30 -15.41 -1.41
N THR A 45 7.68 -15.14 -0.16
CA THR A 45 6.69 -15.00 0.89
C THR A 45 5.98 -13.66 0.77
N PRO A 46 4.77 -13.50 1.33
CA PRO A 46 4.10 -12.19 1.31
C PRO A 46 4.96 -11.07 1.92
N GLN A 47 5.71 -11.37 2.97
CA GLN A 47 6.57 -10.40 3.64
C GLN A 47 7.73 -9.97 2.74
N GLU A 48 8.33 -10.93 2.04
CA GLU A 48 9.39 -10.64 1.07
C GLU A 48 8.85 -9.83 -0.11
N GLY A 49 7.64 -10.17 -0.56
CA GLY A 49 6.97 -9.43 -1.62
C GLY A 49 6.66 -8.00 -1.23
N ALA A 50 6.23 -7.79 0.01
CA ALA A 50 5.95 -6.45 0.53
C ALA A 50 7.22 -5.59 0.51
N LYS A 51 8.35 -6.15 0.95
CA LYS A 51 9.63 -5.44 0.91
C LYS A 51 10.04 -5.09 -0.51
N ARG A 52 9.94 -6.05 -1.42
CA ARG A 52 10.30 -5.85 -2.83
C ARG A 52 9.45 -4.77 -3.49
N GLU A 53 8.14 -4.86 -3.33
CA GLU A 53 7.23 -3.87 -3.92
C GLU A 53 7.46 -2.47 -3.35
N PHE A 54 7.72 -2.39 -2.04
CA PHE A 54 7.99 -1.11 -1.41
C PHE A 54 9.24 -0.45 -2.01
N LEU A 55 10.30 -1.24 -2.21
CA LEU A 55 11.52 -0.74 -2.83
C LEU A 55 11.27 -0.28 -4.28
N GLU A 56 10.53 -1.08 -5.04
CA GLU A 56 10.25 -0.76 -6.46
C GLU A 56 9.45 0.54 -6.61
N GLU A 57 8.57 0.84 -5.65
CA GLU A 57 7.71 2.01 -5.75
C GLU A 57 8.25 3.25 -5.04
N THR A 58 9.11 3.09 -4.04
CA THR A 58 9.57 4.23 -3.24
C THR A 58 11.08 4.46 -3.27
N ASP A 59 11.84 3.51 -3.81
CA ASP A 59 13.31 3.50 -3.78
C ASP A 59 13.89 3.45 -2.36
N VAL A 60 13.09 2.96 -1.40
CA VAL A 60 13.52 2.83 -0.01
C VAL A 60 13.60 1.36 0.35
N ASN A 61 14.76 0.94 0.86
CA ASN A 61 14.97 -0.43 1.30
C ASN A 61 14.60 -0.53 2.78
N ILE A 62 13.61 -1.38 3.08
CA ILE A 62 13.16 -1.60 4.46
C ILE A 62 13.54 -3.00 4.91
N ASN A 63 13.56 -3.22 6.22
CA ASN A 63 13.84 -4.52 6.78
C ASN A 63 12.52 -5.30 6.90
N ASP A 64 12.38 -6.39 6.13
CA ASP A 64 11.15 -7.18 6.14
C ASP A 64 10.84 -7.81 7.50
N LYS A 65 11.85 -7.98 8.35
CA LYS A 65 11.66 -8.52 9.70
C LYS A 65 10.97 -7.53 10.64
N GLU A 66 10.97 -6.26 10.29
CA GLU A 66 10.27 -5.23 11.05
C GLU A 66 8.82 -5.07 10.63
N LEU A 67 8.40 -5.76 9.57
CA LEU A 67 7.03 -5.72 9.09
C LEU A 67 6.13 -6.61 9.95
N GLN A 68 5.02 -6.06 10.38
CA GLN A 68 4.02 -6.77 11.17
C GLN A 68 2.77 -7.01 10.31
N PHE A 69 2.37 -8.27 10.15
CA PHE A 69 1.14 -8.57 9.43
C PHE A 69 -0.07 -8.06 10.21
N ILE A 70 -0.92 -7.25 9.58
CA ILE A 70 -2.08 -6.66 10.24
C ILE A 70 -3.42 -7.03 9.61
N GLY A 71 -3.44 -7.63 8.45
CA GLY A 71 -4.69 -8.11 7.90
C GLY A 71 -4.70 -8.33 6.41
N LEU A 72 -5.80 -8.90 5.95
CA LEU A 72 -6.11 -9.11 4.53
C LEU A 72 -7.22 -8.14 4.14
N ILE A 73 -7.01 -7.45 3.02
CA ILE A 73 -8.04 -6.56 2.48
C ILE A 73 -8.49 -7.11 1.13
N PRO A 74 -9.80 -7.29 0.92
CA PRO A 74 -10.29 -7.69 -0.40
C PRO A 74 -10.11 -6.53 -1.38
N ARG A 75 -9.64 -6.87 -2.59
CA ARG A 75 -9.52 -5.92 -3.68
C ARG A 75 -10.69 -6.14 -4.62
N HIS A 76 -11.43 -5.07 -4.87
CA HIS A 76 -12.64 -5.13 -5.69
C HIS A 76 -12.37 -4.63 -7.10
N THR A 77 -13.20 -5.05 -8.03
CA THR A 77 -13.26 -4.44 -9.37
C THR A 77 -13.68 -2.98 -9.21
N ARG A 78 -13.45 -2.19 -10.27
CA ARG A 78 -13.74 -0.75 -10.23
C ARG A 78 -15.19 -0.45 -9.86
N ASP A 79 -16.14 -1.30 -10.28
CA ASP A 79 -17.55 -1.12 -9.95
C ASP A 79 -17.91 -1.62 -8.55
N GLY A 80 -16.96 -2.22 -7.83
CA GLY A 80 -17.16 -2.71 -6.47
C GLY A 80 -17.95 -4.01 -6.34
N LYS A 81 -18.32 -4.62 -7.45
CA LYS A 81 -19.24 -5.79 -7.42
C LYS A 81 -18.55 -7.11 -7.21
N LYS A 82 -17.27 -7.23 -7.57
CA LYS A 82 -16.55 -8.51 -7.48
C LYS A 82 -15.23 -8.33 -6.75
N VAL A 83 -14.85 -9.36 -5.99
CA VAL A 83 -13.53 -9.44 -5.39
C VAL A 83 -12.58 -10.00 -6.44
N LYS A 84 -11.53 -9.25 -6.81
CA LYS A 84 -10.54 -9.66 -7.79
C LYS A 84 -9.23 -10.15 -7.17
N GLY A 85 -9.15 -10.18 -5.84
CA GLY A 85 -7.98 -10.66 -5.14
C GLY A 85 -7.94 -10.16 -3.72
N LEU A 86 -6.88 -10.57 -3.01
CA LEU A 86 -6.64 -10.17 -1.63
C LEU A 86 -5.31 -9.44 -1.53
N MET A 87 -5.24 -8.45 -0.65
CA MET A 87 -3.99 -7.77 -0.33
C MET A 87 -3.58 -8.10 1.11
N TYR A 88 -2.37 -8.60 1.27
CA TYR A 88 -1.74 -8.77 2.58
C TYR A 88 -1.17 -7.43 3.00
N VAL A 89 -1.62 -6.91 4.13
CA VAL A 89 -1.17 -5.61 4.62
C VAL A 89 -0.23 -5.80 5.79
N TYR A 90 0.93 -5.16 5.69
CA TYR A 90 1.95 -5.16 6.74
C TYR A 90 2.11 -3.75 7.29
N LEU A 91 2.30 -3.66 8.60
CA LEU A 91 2.54 -2.40 9.29
C LEU A 91 4.04 -2.22 9.50
N LEU A 92 4.52 -1.02 9.20
CA LEU A 92 5.88 -0.58 9.54
C LEU A 92 5.76 0.71 10.33
N GLU A 93 6.10 0.68 11.62
CA GLU A 93 6.10 1.88 12.44
C GLU A 93 7.47 2.53 12.41
N VAL A 94 7.49 3.83 12.16
CA VAL A 94 8.74 4.61 12.08
C VAL A 94 8.63 5.85 12.95
N GLU A 95 9.75 6.31 13.46
CA GLU A 95 9.81 7.54 14.25
C GLU A 95 9.94 8.76 13.34
N GLU A 96 10.63 8.61 12.21
CA GLU A 96 10.79 9.67 11.24
C GLU A 96 10.16 9.24 9.91
N PRO A 97 9.51 10.17 9.19
CA PRO A 97 8.82 9.80 7.96
C PRO A 97 9.80 9.31 6.89
N ILE A 98 9.41 8.20 6.25
CA ILE A 98 10.09 7.73 5.05
C ILE A 98 9.68 8.63 3.90
N ILE A 99 10.65 9.09 3.12
CA ILE A 99 10.41 9.96 1.98
C ILE A 99 10.60 9.15 0.70
N PRO A 100 9.52 8.80 -0.01
CA PRO A 100 9.64 8.09 -1.29
C PRO A 100 10.38 8.92 -2.34
N ASP A 101 11.20 8.26 -3.14
CA ASP A 101 11.86 8.88 -4.29
C ASP A 101 11.19 8.34 -5.55
N LEU A 102 10.14 9.01 -6.00
CA LEU A 102 9.34 8.56 -7.13
C LEU A 102 10.07 8.72 -8.47
N VAL A 103 11.13 9.54 -8.50
CA VAL A 103 11.92 9.76 -9.72
C VAL A 103 12.88 8.59 -9.97
N ASN A 104 13.54 8.10 -8.91
CA ASN A 104 14.54 7.03 -9.03
C ASN A 104 13.98 5.64 -8.80
N ALA A 105 12.79 5.52 -8.22
CA ALA A 105 12.16 4.22 -7.99
C ALA A 105 11.83 3.55 -9.32
N ILE A 106 12.04 2.24 -9.41
CA ILE A 106 11.80 1.45 -10.63
C ILE A 106 10.36 1.66 -11.14
N ASP A 107 9.39 1.58 -10.23
CA ASP A 107 7.97 1.75 -10.55
C ASP A 107 7.39 3.04 -9.96
N GLY A 108 8.24 4.04 -9.72
CA GLY A 108 7.81 5.31 -9.15
C GLY A 108 6.81 6.06 -10.04
N GLU A 109 6.86 5.80 -11.35
CA GLU A 109 5.95 6.41 -12.31
C GLU A 109 4.49 5.98 -12.12
N GLU A 110 4.23 4.90 -11.37
CA GLU A 110 2.88 4.48 -11.05
C GLU A 110 2.19 5.46 -10.10
N HIS A 111 2.96 6.35 -9.50
CA HIS A 111 2.46 7.35 -8.56
C HIS A 111 2.84 8.75 -9.01
N THR A 112 1.96 9.72 -8.73
CA THR A 112 2.22 11.12 -9.04
C THR A 112 2.56 11.95 -7.81
N ASP A 113 2.26 11.44 -6.63
CA ASP A 113 2.43 12.18 -5.39
C ASP A 113 2.44 11.23 -4.20
N PHE A 114 2.89 11.72 -3.06
CA PHE A 114 2.80 10.99 -1.81
C PHE A 114 2.58 11.98 -0.66
N GLY A 115 2.12 11.47 0.48
CA GLY A 115 1.97 12.27 1.68
C GLY A 115 1.63 11.42 2.88
N TYR A 116 1.68 12.02 4.05
CA TYR A 116 1.27 11.38 5.29
C TYR A 116 -0.05 11.98 5.74
N PHE A 117 -1.00 11.11 6.06
CA PHE A 117 -2.38 11.52 6.34
C PHE A 117 -2.85 10.99 7.68
N THR A 118 -3.58 11.84 8.42
CA THR A 118 -4.30 11.41 9.62
C THR A 118 -5.56 10.65 9.19
N LEU A 119 -6.19 9.97 10.15
CA LEU A 119 -7.43 9.24 9.86
C LEU A 119 -8.50 10.17 9.26
N ASP A 120 -8.63 11.38 9.79
CA ASP A 120 -9.62 12.34 9.28
C ASP A 120 -9.35 12.78 7.83
N GLU A 121 -8.09 12.74 7.42
CA GLU A 121 -7.69 13.12 6.07
C GLU A 121 -7.83 11.98 5.06
N ILE A 122 -7.93 10.74 5.55
CA ILE A 122 -8.08 9.57 4.68
C ILE A 122 -9.55 9.45 4.27
N LYS A 123 -9.82 9.55 2.97
CA LYS A 123 -11.19 9.52 2.44
C LYS A 123 -11.53 8.12 1.93
N PRO A 124 -12.59 7.47 2.47
CA PRO A 124 -12.98 6.13 1.99
C PRO A 124 -13.25 6.09 0.49
N GLU A 125 -13.80 7.15 -0.10
CA GLU A 125 -14.10 7.21 -1.53
C GLU A 125 -12.85 7.22 -2.41
N THR A 126 -11.68 7.59 -1.87
CA THR A 126 -10.42 7.60 -2.61
C THR A 126 -9.44 6.53 -2.15
N SER A 127 -9.68 5.89 -1.02
CA SER A 127 -8.78 4.88 -0.45
C SER A 127 -9.44 3.52 -0.24
N GLY A 128 -10.79 3.45 -0.34
CA GLY A 128 -11.55 2.22 -0.16
C GLY A 128 -12.01 2.02 1.28
N ASP A 129 -13.18 1.40 1.44
CA ASP A 129 -13.80 1.23 2.75
C ASP A 129 -13.03 0.28 3.66
N TYR A 130 -12.55 -0.85 3.12
CA TYR A 130 -11.80 -1.83 3.92
C TYR A 130 -10.47 -1.27 4.38
N PHE A 131 -9.79 -0.52 3.50
CA PHE A 131 -8.55 0.14 3.89
C PHE A 131 -8.82 1.17 4.99
N HIS A 132 -9.89 1.95 4.85
CA HIS A 132 -10.24 2.96 5.85
C HIS A 132 -10.51 2.33 7.22
N ARG A 133 -11.22 1.20 7.26
CA ARG A 133 -11.47 0.48 8.51
C ARG A 133 -10.18 -0.01 9.16
N LEU A 134 -9.26 -0.52 8.36
CA LEU A 134 -7.97 -0.98 8.88
C LEU A 134 -7.16 0.19 9.42
N ALA A 135 -7.14 1.32 8.69
CA ALA A 135 -6.47 2.53 9.14
C ALA A 135 -7.05 3.03 10.46
N GLU A 136 -8.37 2.96 10.62
CA GLU A 136 -9.05 3.35 11.85
C GLU A 136 -8.55 2.52 13.04
N ILE A 137 -8.43 1.20 12.86
CA ILE A 137 -7.93 0.32 13.90
C ILE A 137 -6.48 0.68 14.28
N ILE A 138 -5.65 0.94 13.29
CA ILE A 138 -4.22 1.19 13.49
C ILE A 138 -3.95 2.57 14.08
N LEU A 139 -4.77 3.57 13.75
CA LEU A 139 -4.55 4.95 14.17
C LEU A 139 -5.34 5.37 15.42
N THR A 140 -6.15 4.47 15.99
CA THR A 140 -6.91 4.79 17.21
C THR A 140 -6.41 4.07 18.49
#